data_cb9b6e2498433461e6a8abf5681945d0
#
_entry.id   cb9b6e2498433461e6a8abf5681945d0
#
_cell.length_a   1.000
_cell.length_b   1.000
_cell.length_c   1.000
_cell.angle_alpha   90.00
_cell.angle_beta   90.00
_cell.angle_gamma   90.00
#
_symmetry.space_group_name_H-M   'P 1'
#
loop_
_entity.id
_entity.type
_entity.pdbx_description
1 polymer ?
#
loop_
_entity_poly.entity_id
_entity_poly.type
_entity_poly.pdbx_seq_one_letter_code
_entity_poly.pdbx_strand_id
1 'polypeptide(L)'
;MNRGPWIFLGVLAALAMSFFGLVLLPQLDLGRLVEAKAMGSDDLYPLARPGLAAQGAEVYRANGCVVCHSQQVRPTPADLERYGKRRSVAPDYLFDQPAQLGRQRIGPDLANIASRNRGAEWQLQHLYAPRSVVPGSTMPPFPYLFQVRKLDGGLPSPEAVKLPGTYAAPFGSEVVPTRAAVALVAYLDSLKSDSVSLFEAPLPAPTTNALTAVLTTNVSPPGLTNAAASAANAPAR
;
A
#
# COMPACT_ATOMS: atom_id res chain seq x y z
N MET A 1 50.82 24.82 -17.16
CA MET A 1 50.12 23.71 -17.87
C MET A 1 48.63 23.86 -17.67
N ASN A 2 47.87 23.96 -18.75
CA ASN A 2 46.39 24.10 -18.68
C ASN A 2 45.76 22.75 -18.35
N ARG A 3 45.15 22.61 -17.17
CA ARG A 3 44.46 21.38 -16.72
C ARG A 3 42.95 21.39 -17.09
N GLY A 4 42.45 22.46 -17.69
CA GLY A 4 41.05 22.63 -18.04
C GLY A 4 40.44 21.47 -18.84
N PRO A 5 41.09 21.01 -19.93
CA PRO A 5 40.58 19.89 -20.74
C PRO A 5 40.43 18.59 -19.94
N TRP A 6 41.36 18.28 -19.03
CA TRP A 6 41.30 17.07 -18.20
C TRP A 6 40.18 17.11 -17.18
N ILE A 7 39.94 18.29 -16.59
CA ILE A 7 38.80 18.49 -15.67
C ILE A 7 37.50 18.33 -16.43
N PHE A 8 37.39 18.95 -17.63
CA PHE A 8 36.22 18.80 -18.47
C PHE A 8 35.93 17.34 -18.85
N LEU A 9 36.93 16.61 -19.28
CA LEU A 9 36.80 15.19 -19.62
C LEU A 9 36.40 14.34 -18.39
N GLY A 10 36.96 14.63 -17.23
CA GLY A 10 36.58 13.95 -15.99
C GLY A 10 35.11 14.18 -15.62
N VAL A 11 34.65 15.41 -15.70
CA VAL A 11 33.23 15.75 -15.46
C VAL A 11 32.32 15.09 -16.46
N LEU A 12 32.68 15.15 -17.76
CA LEU A 12 31.89 14.53 -18.82
C LEU A 12 31.80 12.99 -18.62
N ALA A 13 32.92 12.35 -18.29
CA ALA A 13 32.95 10.92 -18.01
C ALA A 13 32.08 10.55 -16.80
N ALA A 14 32.15 11.33 -15.71
CA ALA A 14 31.33 11.09 -14.52
C ALA A 14 29.83 11.23 -14.83
N LEU A 15 29.43 12.25 -15.59
CA LEU A 15 28.05 12.44 -16.04
C LEU A 15 27.57 11.30 -16.95
N ALA A 16 28.41 10.90 -17.92
CA ALA A 16 28.08 9.80 -18.82
C ALA A 16 27.92 8.47 -18.08
N MET A 17 28.82 8.17 -17.13
CA MET A 17 28.72 6.97 -16.29
C MET A 17 27.47 6.98 -15.40
N SER A 18 27.17 8.14 -14.80
CA SER A 18 25.97 8.31 -13.98
C SER A 18 24.71 8.13 -14.83
N PHE A 19 24.62 8.74 -16.00
CA PHE A 19 23.50 8.57 -16.92
C PHE A 19 23.34 7.10 -17.36
N PHE A 20 24.45 6.46 -17.74
CA PHE A 20 24.43 5.07 -18.17
C PHE A 20 23.95 4.15 -17.03
N GLY A 21 24.52 4.27 -15.82
CA GLY A 21 24.20 3.40 -14.68
C GLY A 21 22.84 3.66 -14.05
N LEU A 22 22.41 4.91 -13.96
CA LEU A 22 21.21 5.28 -13.22
C LEU A 22 19.96 5.47 -14.11
N VAL A 23 20.16 5.70 -15.39
CA VAL A 23 19.04 5.93 -16.32
C VAL A 23 18.97 4.84 -17.37
N LEU A 24 20.04 4.64 -18.13
CA LEU A 24 19.99 3.78 -19.32
C LEU A 24 19.87 2.29 -18.95
N LEU A 25 20.69 1.79 -18.01
CA LEU A 25 20.61 0.37 -17.61
C LEU A 25 19.25 0.01 -17.00
N PRO A 26 18.71 0.74 -16.02
CA PRO A 26 17.37 0.45 -15.51
C PRO A 26 16.28 0.55 -16.58
N GLN A 27 16.40 1.51 -17.50
CA GLN A 27 15.44 1.63 -18.61
C GLN A 27 15.48 0.43 -19.54
N LEU A 28 16.66 -0.10 -19.86
CA LEU A 28 16.80 -1.28 -20.68
C LEU A 28 16.27 -2.55 -19.98
N ASP A 29 16.50 -2.68 -18.69
CA ASP A 29 16.00 -3.82 -17.90
C ASP A 29 14.48 -3.78 -17.74
N LEU A 30 13.92 -2.63 -17.38
CA LEU A 30 12.47 -2.46 -17.22
C LEU A 30 11.75 -2.52 -18.57
N GLY A 31 12.35 -2.02 -19.64
CA GLY A 31 11.78 -2.06 -20.99
C GLY A 31 11.73 -3.48 -21.59
N ARG A 32 12.38 -4.45 -20.97
CA ARG A 32 12.32 -5.88 -21.36
C ARG A 32 11.31 -6.69 -20.56
N LEU A 33 10.66 -6.08 -19.56
CA LEU A 33 9.64 -6.76 -18.79
C LEU A 33 8.48 -7.12 -19.70
N VAL A 34 8.07 -8.38 -19.61
CA VAL A 34 6.90 -8.92 -20.28
C VAL A 34 6.03 -9.65 -19.26
N GLU A 35 4.80 -9.93 -19.65
CA GLU A 35 3.93 -10.77 -18.82
C GLU A 35 4.59 -12.13 -18.58
N ALA A 36 4.53 -12.58 -17.34
CA ALA A 36 5.07 -13.86 -16.92
C ALA A 36 3.93 -14.82 -16.58
N LYS A 37 4.17 -16.12 -16.75
CA LYS A 37 3.21 -17.12 -16.27
C LYS A 37 3.24 -17.19 -14.76
N ALA A 38 2.07 -17.22 -14.16
CA ALA A 38 1.91 -17.44 -12.73
C ALA A 38 2.34 -18.88 -12.37
N MET A 39 3.01 -19.07 -11.25
CA MET A 39 3.40 -20.42 -10.81
C MET A 39 2.17 -21.29 -10.56
N GLY A 40 2.13 -22.45 -11.22
CA GLY A 40 1.03 -23.40 -11.08
C GLY A 40 -0.23 -23.07 -11.90
N SER A 41 -0.17 -22.07 -12.77
CA SER A 41 -1.24 -21.70 -13.70
C SER A 41 -0.65 -21.36 -15.07
N ASP A 42 -1.45 -21.48 -16.12
CA ASP A 42 -1.11 -20.97 -17.45
C ASP A 42 -1.50 -19.50 -17.64
N ASP A 43 -2.07 -18.87 -16.60
CA ASP A 43 -2.47 -17.49 -16.66
C ASP A 43 -1.27 -16.55 -16.73
N LEU A 44 -1.38 -15.54 -17.58
CA LEU A 44 -0.39 -14.48 -17.68
C LEU A 44 -0.57 -13.46 -16.57
N TYR A 45 0.52 -12.95 -16.05
CA TYR A 45 0.55 -11.92 -15.02
C TYR A 45 1.61 -10.86 -15.34
N PRO A 46 1.32 -9.58 -15.09
CA PRO A 46 0.04 -9.03 -14.63
C PRO A 46 -0.96 -8.93 -15.78
N LEU A 47 -2.24 -8.92 -15.45
CA LEU A 47 -3.27 -8.60 -16.43
C LEU A 47 -3.44 -7.08 -16.55
N ALA A 48 -3.63 -6.60 -17.79
CA ALA A 48 -4.00 -5.21 -18.00
C ALA A 48 -5.33 -4.91 -17.30
N ARG A 49 -5.41 -3.75 -16.62
CA ARG A 49 -6.64 -3.37 -15.93
C ARG A 49 -7.76 -3.07 -16.91
N PRO A 50 -9.01 -3.52 -16.63
CA PRO A 50 -10.17 -3.18 -17.46
C PRO A 50 -10.40 -1.65 -17.46
N GLY A 51 -11.09 -1.14 -18.50
CA GLY A 51 -11.21 0.29 -18.78
C GLY A 51 -11.68 1.15 -17.60
N LEU A 52 -12.62 0.65 -16.77
CA LEU A 52 -13.07 1.38 -15.58
C LEU A 52 -11.99 1.47 -14.50
N ALA A 53 -11.25 0.40 -14.23
CA ALA A 53 -10.14 0.41 -13.29
C ALA A 53 -8.96 1.25 -13.81
N ALA A 54 -8.71 1.27 -15.11
CA ALA A 54 -7.72 2.15 -15.71
C ALA A 54 -8.10 3.63 -15.52
N GLN A 55 -9.38 4.00 -15.74
CA GLN A 55 -9.88 5.35 -15.42
C GLN A 55 -9.72 5.66 -13.92
N GLY A 56 -9.97 4.68 -13.05
CA GLY A 56 -9.79 4.82 -11.61
C GLY A 56 -8.33 5.08 -11.20
N ALA A 57 -7.36 4.51 -11.89
CA ALA A 57 -5.93 4.81 -11.67
C ALA A 57 -5.62 6.30 -11.94
N GLU A 58 -6.24 6.89 -12.97
CA GLU A 58 -6.13 8.33 -13.25
C GLU A 58 -6.76 9.16 -12.15
N VAL A 59 -7.94 8.76 -11.65
CA VAL A 59 -8.61 9.43 -10.52
C VAL A 59 -7.74 9.35 -9.27
N TYR A 60 -7.15 8.19 -8.97
CA TYR A 60 -6.22 7.98 -7.86
C TYR A 60 -5.03 8.94 -7.92
N ARG A 61 -4.41 9.05 -9.10
CA ARG A 61 -3.29 9.94 -9.34
C ARG A 61 -3.69 11.41 -9.22
N ALA A 62 -4.78 11.81 -9.86
CA ALA A 62 -5.26 13.19 -9.87
C ALA A 62 -5.62 13.70 -8.46
N ASN A 63 -6.08 12.82 -7.58
CA ASN A 63 -6.41 13.16 -6.20
C ASN A 63 -5.21 13.07 -5.24
N GLY A 64 -4.02 12.73 -5.72
CA GLY A 64 -2.80 12.69 -4.92
C GLY A 64 -2.78 11.60 -3.84
N CYS A 65 -3.57 10.53 -4.00
CA CYS A 65 -3.65 9.42 -3.02
C CYS A 65 -2.27 8.81 -2.72
N VAL A 66 -1.39 8.80 -3.73
CA VAL A 66 -0.01 8.32 -3.65
C VAL A 66 0.86 9.09 -2.64
N VAL A 67 0.46 10.29 -2.25
CA VAL A 67 1.19 11.10 -1.24
C VAL A 67 1.10 10.46 0.14
N CYS A 68 -0.06 9.87 0.49
CA CYS A 68 -0.32 9.29 1.80
C CYS A 68 -0.31 7.75 1.79
N HIS A 69 -0.52 7.13 0.63
CA HIS A 69 -0.58 5.68 0.46
C HIS A 69 0.54 5.19 -0.46
N SER A 70 1.21 4.13 -0.06
CA SER A 70 2.09 3.38 -0.96
C SER A 70 1.32 2.22 -1.61
N GLN A 71 1.86 1.72 -2.72
CA GLN A 71 1.41 0.50 -3.39
C GLN A 71 2.63 -0.41 -3.63
N GLN A 72 3.35 -0.72 -2.55
CA GLN A 72 4.56 -1.53 -2.59
C GLN A 72 4.74 -2.29 -1.30
N VAL A 73 4.53 -3.59 -1.31
CA VAL A 73 4.85 -4.47 -0.19
C VAL A 73 6.37 -4.63 -0.11
N ARG A 74 6.97 -4.22 0.99
CA ARG A 74 8.42 -4.31 1.21
C ARG A 74 8.80 -5.73 1.67
N PRO A 75 10.05 -6.16 1.46
CA PRO A 75 10.52 -7.48 1.91
C PRO A 75 10.81 -7.50 3.42
N THR A 76 9.89 -7.00 4.24
CA THR A 76 10.00 -7.01 5.70
C THR A 76 8.89 -7.86 6.31
N PRO A 77 9.12 -8.57 7.42
CA PRO A 77 8.09 -9.39 8.06
C PRO A 77 6.80 -8.60 8.36
N ALA A 78 6.93 -7.37 8.86
CA ALA A 78 5.79 -6.51 9.18
C ALA A 78 4.95 -6.14 7.95
N ASP A 79 5.58 -5.89 6.80
CA ASP A 79 4.86 -5.57 5.57
C ASP A 79 4.15 -6.82 5.00
N LEU A 80 4.85 -7.96 5.01
CA LEU A 80 4.30 -9.23 4.52
C LEU A 80 3.11 -9.70 5.36
N GLU A 81 3.15 -9.50 6.66
CA GLU A 81 2.03 -9.80 7.54
C GLU A 81 0.82 -8.86 7.31
N ARG A 82 1.06 -7.56 7.10
CA ARG A 82 0.01 -6.54 7.08
C ARG A 82 -0.57 -6.25 5.72
N TYR A 83 0.24 -6.34 4.65
CA TYR A 83 -0.09 -5.76 3.35
C TYR A 83 -0.08 -6.74 2.19
N GLY A 84 0.50 -7.93 2.34
CA GLY A 84 0.47 -8.94 1.29
C GLY A 84 1.39 -10.11 1.56
N LYS A 85 1.11 -11.24 0.95
CA LYS A 85 1.81 -12.52 1.20
C LYS A 85 3.22 -12.58 0.58
N ARG A 86 3.52 -11.70 -0.35
CA ARG A 86 4.82 -11.57 -0.99
C ARG A 86 5.23 -10.12 -1.17
N ARG A 87 6.51 -9.86 -1.33
CA ARG A 87 7.01 -8.53 -1.70
C ARG A 87 6.54 -8.15 -3.10
N SER A 88 6.41 -6.86 -3.34
CA SER A 88 6.18 -6.34 -4.69
C SER A 88 7.45 -6.47 -5.54
N VAL A 89 7.26 -6.77 -6.81
CA VAL A 89 8.32 -6.93 -7.82
C VAL A 89 8.00 -6.08 -9.05
N ALA A 90 9.00 -5.79 -9.87
CA ALA A 90 8.84 -4.92 -11.03
C ALA A 90 7.71 -5.36 -12.00
N PRO A 91 7.52 -6.66 -12.27
CA PRO A 91 6.40 -7.11 -13.10
C PRO A 91 5.01 -6.69 -12.60
N ASP A 92 4.81 -6.49 -11.29
CA ASP A 92 3.50 -6.07 -10.74
C ASP A 92 3.01 -4.74 -11.35
N TYR A 93 3.92 -3.93 -11.87
CA TYR A 93 3.67 -2.58 -12.39
C TYR A 93 3.80 -2.47 -13.91
N LEU A 94 3.85 -3.59 -14.62
CA LEU A 94 4.08 -3.63 -16.07
C LEU A 94 3.14 -2.70 -16.86
N PHE A 95 1.87 -2.67 -16.46
CA PHE A 95 0.84 -1.84 -17.10
C PHE A 95 0.57 -0.51 -16.39
N ASP A 96 1.35 -0.17 -15.36
CA ASP A 96 1.20 1.08 -14.63
C ASP A 96 2.10 2.17 -15.22
N GLN A 97 1.51 3.19 -15.81
CA GLN A 97 2.25 4.31 -16.41
C GLN A 97 1.69 5.65 -15.93
N PRO A 98 2.36 6.27 -14.93
CA PRO A 98 3.46 5.78 -14.11
C PRO A 98 3.00 4.84 -12.99
N ALA A 99 3.91 3.99 -12.49
CA ALA A 99 3.67 3.17 -11.31
C ALA A 99 3.40 4.04 -10.06
N GLN A 100 2.34 3.74 -9.32
CA GLN A 100 1.86 4.51 -8.17
C GLN A 100 2.49 4.02 -6.85
N LEU A 101 3.81 3.87 -6.80
CA LEU A 101 4.53 3.26 -5.67
C LEU A 101 4.29 3.98 -4.33
N GLY A 102 4.22 5.32 -4.36
CA GLY A 102 4.13 6.14 -3.16
C GLY A 102 5.45 6.18 -2.36
N ARG A 103 5.58 7.19 -1.53
CA ARG A 103 6.76 7.38 -0.66
C ARG A 103 6.45 7.20 0.81
N GLN A 104 5.28 7.64 1.23
CA GLN A 104 4.87 7.72 2.62
C GLN A 104 3.71 6.76 2.87
N ARG A 105 3.58 6.36 4.12
CA ARG A 105 2.47 5.57 4.64
C ARG A 105 1.83 6.29 5.82
N ILE A 106 1.26 7.48 5.54
CA ILE A 106 0.36 8.16 6.48
C ILE A 106 -0.89 7.30 6.63
N GLY A 107 -1.40 6.78 5.51
CA GLY A 107 -2.34 5.67 5.45
C GLY A 107 -1.66 4.32 5.19
N PRO A 108 -2.42 3.22 5.18
CA PRO A 108 -1.89 1.89 4.89
C PRO A 108 -1.41 1.76 3.45
N ASP A 109 -0.54 0.78 3.19
CA ASP A 109 -0.20 0.34 1.83
C ASP A 109 -1.44 -0.24 1.14
N LEU A 110 -1.62 0.05 -0.15
CA LEU A 110 -2.79 -0.34 -0.93
C LEU A 110 -2.50 -1.41 -2.01
N ALA A 111 -1.27 -1.93 -2.12
CA ALA A 111 -0.92 -2.91 -3.16
C ALA A 111 -1.87 -4.11 -3.22
N ASN A 112 -2.43 -4.51 -2.07
CA ASN A 112 -3.35 -5.64 -1.95
C ASN A 112 -4.62 -5.25 -1.18
N ILE A 113 -5.15 -4.05 -1.43
CA ILE A 113 -6.35 -3.59 -0.73
C ILE A 113 -7.57 -4.45 -1.07
N ALA A 114 -7.67 -4.96 -2.29
CA ALA A 114 -8.75 -5.84 -2.70
C ALA A 114 -8.75 -7.16 -1.92
N SER A 115 -7.58 -7.70 -1.58
CA SER A 115 -7.46 -8.93 -0.78
C SER A 115 -7.92 -8.76 0.68
N ARG A 116 -8.09 -7.51 1.16
CA ARG A 116 -8.62 -7.23 2.51
C ARG A 116 -10.14 -7.28 2.60
N ASN A 117 -10.80 -7.55 1.48
CA ASN A 117 -12.24 -7.82 1.35
C ASN A 117 -13.15 -6.81 2.07
N ARG A 118 -12.92 -5.51 1.86
CA ARG A 118 -13.74 -4.44 2.43
C ARG A 118 -15.03 -4.17 1.65
N GLY A 119 -15.07 -4.54 0.35
CA GLY A 119 -16.18 -4.30 -0.55
C GLY A 119 -16.32 -2.85 -1.02
N ALA A 120 -17.01 -2.67 -2.14
CA ALA A 120 -17.18 -1.37 -2.78
C ALA A 120 -17.95 -0.38 -1.90
N GLU A 121 -18.99 -0.81 -1.19
CA GLU A 121 -19.78 0.04 -0.29
C GLU A 121 -18.90 0.66 0.80
N TRP A 122 -18.04 -0.16 1.45
CA TRP A 122 -17.11 0.33 2.47
C TRP A 122 -16.11 1.33 1.87
N GLN A 123 -15.60 1.07 0.67
CA GLN A 123 -14.66 1.98 -0.01
C GLN A 123 -15.33 3.33 -0.30
N LEU A 124 -16.58 3.33 -0.79
CA LEU A 124 -17.32 4.56 -1.03
C LEU A 124 -17.60 5.34 0.25
N GLN A 125 -18.01 4.66 1.32
CA GLN A 125 -18.18 5.29 2.64
C GLN A 125 -16.86 5.89 3.15
N HIS A 126 -15.76 5.13 3.01
CA HIS A 126 -14.44 5.58 3.45
C HIS A 126 -13.94 6.79 2.67
N LEU A 127 -14.21 6.86 1.37
CA LEU A 127 -13.87 8.01 0.54
C LEU A 127 -14.71 9.24 0.89
N TYR A 128 -16.01 9.08 1.12
CA TYR A 128 -16.90 10.19 1.45
C TYR A 128 -16.67 10.71 2.87
N ALA A 129 -16.65 9.82 3.85
CA ALA A 129 -16.52 10.13 5.26
C ALA A 129 -15.62 9.10 5.97
N PRO A 130 -14.28 9.22 5.90
CA PRO A 130 -13.35 8.21 6.41
C PRO A 130 -13.59 7.82 7.87
N ARG A 131 -13.95 8.79 8.70
CA ARG A 131 -14.22 8.57 10.14
C ARG A 131 -15.52 7.83 10.44
N SER A 132 -16.41 7.71 9.45
CA SER A 132 -17.67 6.95 9.61
C SER A 132 -17.40 5.44 9.71
N VAL A 133 -16.34 4.95 9.08
CA VAL A 133 -15.97 3.52 9.03
C VAL A 133 -14.65 3.20 9.72
N VAL A 134 -13.80 4.21 9.93
CA VAL A 134 -12.53 4.10 10.66
C VAL A 134 -12.45 5.25 11.68
N PRO A 135 -12.93 5.04 12.91
CA PRO A 135 -12.80 6.05 13.97
C PRO A 135 -11.35 6.49 14.16
N GLY A 136 -11.08 7.80 14.21
CA GLY A 136 -9.73 8.34 14.33
C GLY A 136 -8.94 8.41 13.01
N SER A 137 -9.55 8.10 11.85
CA SER A 137 -8.91 8.26 10.55
C SER A 137 -8.39 9.68 10.35
N THR A 138 -7.15 9.80 9.88
CA THR A 138 -6.52 11.05 9.46
C THR A 138 -6.71 11.33 7.97
N MET A 139 -7.28 10.38 7.22
CA MET A 139 -7.60 10.57 5.81
C MET A 139 -8.60 11.72 5.64
N PRO A 140 -8.34 12.67 4.73
CA PRO A 140 -9.33 13.70 4.41
C PRO A 140 -10.53 13.10 3.68
N PRO A 141 -11.73 13.66 3.84
CA PRO A 141 -12.89 13.29 3.04
C PRO A 141 -12.78 13.83 1.61
N PHE A 142 -13.37 13.11 0.66
CA PHE A 142 -13.41 13.46 -0.76
C PHE A 142 -14.87 13.68 -1.24
N PRO A 143 -15.65 14.61 -0.63
CA PRO A 143 -17.07 14.77 -0.94
C PRO A 143 -17.33 15.18 -2.40
N TYR A 144 -16.37 15.81 -3.07
CA TYR A 144 -16.48 16.22 -4.47
C TYR A 144 -16.46 15.04 -5.47
N LEU A 145 -16.14 13.83 -5.02
CA LEU A 145 -16.33 12.60 -5.77
C LEU A 145 -17.77 12.07 -5.70
N PHE A 146 -18.67 12.79 -5.01
CA PHE A 146 -20.06 12.41 -4.79
C PHE A 146 -20.99 13.56 -5.12
N GLN A 147 -22.26 13.24 -5.29
CA GLN A 147 -23.33 14.19 -5.49
C GLN A 147 -24.37 14.01 -4.40
N VAL A 148 -24.78 15.12 -3.78
CA VAL A 148 -25.93 15.14 -2.88
C VAL A 148 -27.13 15.57 -3.71
N ARG A 149 -28.14 14.70 -3.83
CA ARG A 149 -29.37 15.00 -4.59
C ARG A 149 -30.59 14.83 -3.70
N LYS A 150 -31.63 15.63 -3.95
CA LYS A 150 -32.91 15.54 -3.23
C LYS A 150 -33.67 14.30 -3.66
N LEU A 151 -34.37 13.71 -2.70
CA LEU A 151 -35.33 12.64 -2.96
C LEU A 151 -36.68 13.30 -3.27
N ASP A 152 -37.18 13.07 -4.48
CA ASP A 152 -38.49 13.57 -4.90
C ASP A 152 -39.63 12.68 -4.35
N GLY A 153 -39.68 12.54 -3.00
CA GLY A 153 -40.70 11.73 -2.31
C GLY A 153 -40.53 10.22 -2.43
N GLY A 154 -39.43 9.76 -3.05
CA GLY A 154 -39.10 8.35 -3.23
C GLY A 154 -38.14 7.79 -2.16
N LEU A 155 -37.87 6.49 -2.29
CA LEU A 155 -36.80 5.82 -1.53
C LEU A 155 -35.41 6.17 -2.12
N PRO A 156 -34.34 6.12 -1.31
CA PRO A 156 -32.99 6.25 -1.82
C PRO A 156 -32.69 5.27 -2.96
N SER A 157 -31.90 5.73 -3.93
CA SER A 157 -31.51 4.88 -5.05
C SER A 157 -30.63 3.71 -4.60
N PRO A 158 -30.57 2.61 -5.36
CA PRO A 158 -29.66 1.50 -5.04
C PRO A 158 -28.17 1.89 -5.00
N GLU A 159 -27.82 2.99 -5.65
CA GLU A 159 -26.45 3.52 -5.73
C GLU A 159 -26.12 4.44 -4.55
N ALA A 160 -27.10 4.79 -3.72
CA ALA A 160 -26.91 5.69 -2.59
C ALA A 160 -25.95 5.09 -1.57
N VAL A 161 -24.98 5.89 -1.14
CA VAL A 161 -24.03 5.50 -0.11
C VAL A 161 -24.72 5.51 1.25
N LYS A 162 -24.69 4.39 1.95
CA LYS A 162 -25.28 4.25 3.28
C LYS A 162 -24.34 4.85 4.32
N LEU A 163 -24.63 6.04 4.79
CA LEU A 163 -23.82 6.78 5.74
C LEU A 163 -24.46 6.73 7.13
N PRO A 164 -23.70 6.33 8.19
CA PRO A 164 -24.24 6.20 9.53
C PRO A 164 -24.29 7.56 10.27
N GLY A 165 -25.28 7.71 11.13
CA GLY A 165 -25.35 8.76 12.14
C GLY A 165 -25.16 10.19 11.62
N THR A 166 -24.19 10.90 12.20
CA THR A 166 -23.88 12.31 11.87
C THR A 166 -23.33 12.53 10.46
N TYR A 167 -22.95 11.47 9.77
CA TYR A 167 -22.44 11.50 8.39
C TYR A 167 -23.57 11.30 7.35
N ALA A 168 -24.77 10.98 7.80
CA ALA A 168 -25.91 10.77 6.93
C ALA A 168 -26.18 12.00 6.06
N ALA A 169 -26.74 11.76 4.87
CA ALA A 169 -27.20 12.82 4.01
C ALA A 169 -28.23 13.71 4.72
N PRO A 170 -28.36 15.00 4.35
CA PRO A 170 -29.42 15.84 4.86
C PRO A 170 -30.80 15.19 4.66
N PHE A 171 -31.74 15.46 5.56
CA PHE A 171 -33.08 14.91 5.47
C PHE A 171 -33.71 15.15 4.09
N GLY A 172 -34.31 14.13 3.50
CA GLY A 172 -34.86 14.18 2.15
C GLY A 172 -33.84 14.23 1.03
N SER A 173 -32.60 13.82 1.30
CA SER A 173 -31.53 13.77 0.32
C SER A 173 -30.78 12.45 0.38
N GLU A 174 -30.05 12.11 -0.68
CA GLU A 174 -29.15 10.98 -0.77
C GLU A 174 -27.77 11.41 -1.26
N VAL A 175 -26.73 10.64 -0.93
CA VAL A 175 -25.37 10.80 -1.45
C VAL A 175 -25.11 9.71 -2.48
N VAL A 176 -24.76 10.08 -3.69
CA VAL A 176 -24.52 9.15 -4.79
C VAL A 176 -23.09 9.31 -5.30
N PRO A 177 -22.37 8.23 -5.55
CA PRO A 177 -21.01 8.31 -6.10
C PRO A 177 -21.07 8.83 -7.54
N THR A 178 -20.15 9.70 -7.91
CA THR A 178 -19.90 10.06 -9.31
C THR A 178 -19.23 8.90 -10.04
N ARG A 179 -19.20 8.96 -11.37
CA ARG A 179 -18.43 8.01 -12.18
C ARG A 179 -16.95 7.94 -11.75
N ALA A 180 -16.37 9.05 -11.30
CA ALA A 180 -15.00 9.10 -10.82
C ALA A 180 -14.81 8.28 -9.52
N ALA A 181 -15.76 8.38 -8.57
CA ALA A 181 -15.73 7.56 -7.36
C ALA A 181 -15.86 6.06 -7.67
N VAL A 182 -16.77 5.70 -8.55
CA VAL A 182 -16.98 4.30 -8.97
C VAL A 182 -15.73 3.76 -9.68
N ALA A 183 -15.13 4.55 -10.58
CA ALA A 183 -13.88 4.17 -11.24
C ALA A 183 -12.73 4.01 -10.25
N LEU A 184 -12.60 4.92 -9.27
CA LEU A 184 -11.59 4.82 -8.21
C LEU A 184 -11.76 3.54 -7.39
N VAL A 185 -12.98 3.18 -7.01
CA VAL A 185 -13.25 1.93 -6.29
C VAL A 185 -12.91 0.73 -7.17
N ALA A 186 -13.27 0.73 -8.45
CA ALA A 186 -12.88 -0.34 -9.38
C ALA A 186 -11.35 -0.48 -9.50
N TYR A 187 -10.63 0.62 -9.46
CA TYR A 187 -9.15 0.58 -9.40
C TYR A 187 -8.66 -0.06 -8.11
N LEU A 188 -9.16 0.37 -6.94
CA LEU A 188 -8.79 -0.20 -5.65
C LEU A 188 -9.09 -1.70 -5.57
N ASP A 189 -10.23 -2.13 -6.12
CA ASP A 189 -10.61 -3.55 -6.19
C ASP A 189 -9.75 -4.37 -7.17
N SER A 190 -9.03 -3.71 -8.08
CA SER A 190 -8.05 -4.35 -8.96
C SER A 190 -6.70 -4.60 -8.31
N LEU A 191 -6.42 -3.97 -7.16
CA LEU A 191 -5.13 -4.05 -6.45
C LEU A 191 -5.04 -5.32 -5.59
N LYS A 192 -4.55 -6.41 -6.17
CA LYS A 192 -4.42 -7.74 -5.56
C LYS A 192 -3.24 -8.55 -6.13
N SER A 193 -2.05 -8.00 -6.03
CA SER A 193 -0.84 -8.65 -6.57
C SER A 193 -0.42 -9.92 -5.80
N ASP A 194 -0.81 -10.06 -4.55
CA ASP A 194 -0.44 -11.20 -3.70
C ASP A 194 -1.22 -12.49 -3.99
N SER A 195 -2.24 -12.42 -4.85
CA SER A 195 -2.98 -13.61 -5.31
C SER A 195 -2.17 -14.49 -6.27
N VAL A 196 -1.07 -13.96 -6.82
CA VAL A 196 -0.23 -14.63 -7.81
C VAL A 196 1.14 -14.90 -7.23
N SER A 197 1.55 -16.18 -7.21
CA SER A 197 2.92 -16.57 -6.90
C SER A 197 3.75 -16.41 -8.17
N LEU A 198 4.70 -15.48 -8.15
CA LEU A 198 5.71 -15.33 -9.17
C LEU A 198 6.99 -16.07 -8.72
N PHE A 199 8.13 -15.71 -9.20
CA PHE A 199 9.43 -16.39 -9.09
C PHE A 199 9.95 -16.68 -7.68
N GLU A 200 9.33 -16.21 -6.61
CA GLU A 200 9.83 -16.34 -5.25
C GLU A 200 8.83 -17.06 -4.36
N ALA A 201 9.31 -18.12 -3.71
CA ALA A 201 8.60 -18.67 -2.56
C ALA A 201 8.39 -17.56 -1.50
N PRO A 202 7.26 -17.54 -0.79
CA PRO A 202 7.08 -16.66 0.35
C PRO A 202 8.27 -16.79 1.28
N LEU A 203 8.78 -15.66 1.80
CA LEU A 203 9.78 -15.74 2.87
C LEU A 203 9.21 -16.62 3.99
N PRO A 204 9.97 -17.61 4.50
CA PRO A 204 9.50 -18.42 5.59
C PRO A 204 9.05 -17.51 6.74
N ALA A 205 7.88 -17.77 7.29
CA ALA A 205 7.41 -17.08 8.48
C ALA A 205 8.54 -17.07 9.53
N PRO A 206 8.81 -15.95 10.21
CA PRO A 206 9.83 -15.90 11.23
C PRO A 206 9.47 -16.98 12.26
N THR A 207 10.29 -18.03 12.31
CA THR A 207 10.14 -19.06 13.34
C THR A 207 10.43 -18.38 14.66
N THR A 208 9.44 -18.30 15.52
CA THR A 208 9.51 -17.74 16.88
C THR A 208 10.69 -18.31 17.69
N ASN A 209 11.23 -19.43 17.27
CA ASN A 209 12.38 -20.10 17.89
C ASN A 209 13.74 -19.44 17.60
N ALA A 210 13.87 -18.63 16.55
CA ALA A 210 15.15 -17.97 16.25
C ALA A 210 15.42 -16.76 17.17
N LEU A 211 14.36 -16.06 17.63
CA LEU A 211 14.51 -14.96 18.58
C LEU A 211 14.84 -15.42 20.00
N THR A 212 14.37 -16.60 20.41
CA THR A 212 14.66 -17.18 21.72
C THR A 212 16.11 -17.70 21.77
N ALA A 213 16.63 -18.24 20.68
CA ALA A 213 18.01 -18.75 20.61
C ALA A 213 19.09 -17.64 20.64
N VAL A 214 18.78 -16.47 20.11
CA VAL A 214 19.73 -15.31 20.13
C VAL A 214 19.76 -14.63 21.51
N LEU A 215 18.65 -14.68 22.26
CA LEU A 215 18.58 -14.09 23.60
C LEU A 215 19.17 -14.97 24.70
N THR A 216 19.36 -16.29 24.44
CA THR A 216 19.90 -17.23 25.42
C THR A 216 21.42 -17.44 25.34
N THR A 217 22.13 -16.91 24.33
CA THR A 217 23.54 -17.16 24.13
C THR A 217 24.49 -16.04 24.58
N ASN A 218 24.00 -14.91 25.07
CA ASN A 218 24.88 -13.84 25.49
C ASN A 218 24.37 -13.06 26.71
N VAL A 219 24.38 -13.63 27.91
CA VAL A 219 24.67 -12.92 29.16
C VAL A 219 24.97 -13.95 30.25
N SER A 220 26.25 -14.29 30.46
CA SER A 220 26.74 -14.67 31.79
C SER A 220 27.22 -13.38 32.46
N PRO A 221 26.63 -12.93 33.56
CA PRO A 221 27.21 -11.87 34.34
C PRO A 221 28.33 -12.43 35.21
N PRO A 222 29.48 -11.72 35.37
CA PRO A 222 30.48 -12.07 36.34
C PRO A 222 29.92 -11.82 37.76
N GLY A 223 30.25 -12.73 38.65
CA GLY A 223 29.71 -12.85 39.99
C GLY A 223 29.77 -11.60 40.86
N LEU A 224 28.72 -11.47 41.65
CA LEU A 224 28.73 -10.73 42.93
C LEU A 224 28.17 -11.61 44.01
N THR A 225 29.01 -11.78 45.01
CA THR A 225 28.88 -12.53 46.25
C THR A 225 27.73 -12.05 47.14
N ASN A 226 27.16 -12.99 47.84
CA ASN A 226 26.20 -12.91 48.93
C ASN A 226 26.37 -11.76 49.91
N ALA A 227 25.26 -11.11 50.30
CA ALA A 227 25.02 -10.70 51.66
C ALA A 227 23.53 -10.72 51.98
N ALA A 228 23.23 -11.36 53.07
CA ALA A 228 21.94 -11.67 53.64
C ALA A 228 21.16 -10.47 54.18
N ALA A 229 19.86 -10.59 54.28
CA ALA A 229 18.99 -10.37 55.46
C ALA A 229 17.54 -10.19 54.98
N SER A 230 16.66 -11.09 55.25
CA SER A 230 15.77 -11.26 56.41
C SER A 230 14.66 -10.18 56.59
N ALA A 231 13.49 -10.71 56.77
CA ALA A 231 12.26 -10.12 57.37
C ALA A 231 11.31 -9.40 56.38
N ALA A 232 10.05 -9.65 56.34
CA ALA A 232 9.00 -10.21 57.15
C ALA A 232 7.64 -9.83 56.48
N ASN A 233 6.82 -10.76 56.37
CA ASN A 233 5.36 -10.82 56.52
C ASN A 233 4.53 -9.55 56.67
N ALA A 234 3.44 -9.51 55.90
CA ALA A 234 2.02 -9.60 56.33
C ALA A 234 1.08 -8.63 55.57
N PRO A 235 -0.22 -8.87 55.59
CA PRO A 235 -1.12 -8.72 54.46
C PRO A 235 -2.22 -7.63 54.64
N ALA A 236 -3.08 -7.53 53.60
CA ALA A 236 -4.45 -7.01 53.59
C ALA A 236 -4.70 -5.48 53.75
N ARG A 237 -5.18 -4.88 52.76
CA ARG A 237 -6.61 -4.50 52.54
C ARG A 237 -6.76 -3.94 51.14
#